data_7508f3024c42cd440cab73c8a1a64eb6
#
_entry.id   7508f3024c42cd440cab73c8a1a64eb6
#
_cell.length_a   1.000
_cell.length_b   1.000
_cell.length_c   1.000
_cell.angle_alpha   90.00
_cell.angle_beta   90.00
_cell.angle_gamma   90.00
#
_symmetry.space_group_name_H-M   'P 1'
#
loop_
_entity.id
_entity.type
_entity.pdbx_description
1 polymer ?
#
loop_
_entity_poly.entity_id
_entity_poly.type
_entity_poly.pdbx_seq_one_letter_code
_entity_poly.pdbx_strand_id
1 'polypeptide(L)'
;MFAAQLDAKFVRALHMVESGGRVGKIMGDNGRALGPLQIHKEYWKDAVAFDKSIGGSYSDCADLNYSIKIVNAYLNRYAKTAIANKDYEILARCHNSGPSWSKNKSKTNEYWKNVKKNLN
;
A
#
# COMPACT_ATOMS: atom_id res chain seq x y z
N MET A 1 -9.11 19.90 5.16
CA MET A 1 -7.70 19.59 4.80
C MET A 1 -7.67 18.35 3.93
N PHE A 2 -6.92 18.41 2.84
CA PHE A 2 -6.79 17.28 1.93
C PHE A 2 -5.59 16.41 2.32
N ALA A 3 -5.77 15.09 2.23
CA ALA A 3 -4.66 14.17 2.42
C ALA A 3 -3.66 14.33 1.28
N ALA A 4 -2.38 14.13 1.57
CA ALA A 4 -1.35 14.12 0.55
C ALA A 4 -1.56 12.93 -0.38
N GLN A 5 -1.29 13.10 -1.66
CA GLN A 5 -1.42 12.05 -2.65
C GLN A 5 -0.10 11.32 -2.85
N LEU A 6 -0.18 10.01 -2.96
CA LEU A 6 0.98 9.22 -3.33
C LEU A 6 1.40 9.53 -4.76
N ASP A 7 2.69 9.57 -4.97
CA ASP A 7 3.31 9.75 -6.28
C ASP A 7 2.92 8.58 -7.19
N ALA A 8 2.52 8.87 -8.44
CA ALA A 8 2.12 7.84 -9.40
C ALA A 8 3.24 6.84 -9.68
N LYS A 9 4.48 7.29 -9.67
CA LYS A 9 5.66 6.45 -9.87
C LYS A 9 5.77 5.39 -8.77
N PHE A 10 5.53 5.79 -7.52
CA PHE A 10 5.55 4.88 -6.38
C PHE A 10 4.40 3.87 -6.48
N VAL A 11 3.20 4.33 -6.82
CA VAL A 11 2.03 3.46 -6.96
C VAL A 11 2.28 2.41 -8.04
N ARG A 12 2.86 2.80 -9.18
CA ARG A 12 3.20 1.84 -10.25
C ARG A 12 4.20 0.81 -9.76
N ALA A 13 5.20 1.23 -8.97
CA ALA A 13 6.18 0.31 -8.43
C ALA A 13 5.54 -0.72 -7.49
N LEU A 14 4.64 -0.27 -6.61
CA LEU A 14 3.89 -1.19 -5.74
C LEU A 14 3.06 -2.17 -6.58
N HIS A 15 2.36 -1.67 -7.59
CA HIS A 15 1.51 -2.50 -8.43
C HIS A 15 2.33 -3.61 -9.12
N MET A 16 3.51 -3.28 -9.61
CA MET A 16 4.39 -4.27 -10.23
C MET A 16 4.90 -5.31 -9.23
N VAL A 17 5.30 -4.86 -8.04
CA VAL A 17 5.81 -5.77 -7.01
C VAL A 17 4.72 -6.69 -6.46
N GLU A 18 3.53 -6.12 -6.21
CA GLU A 18 2.46 -6.87 -5.55
C GLU A 18 1.78 -7.89 -6.46
N SER A 19 1.51 -7.52 -7.70
CA SER A 19 0.76 -8.39 -8.61
C SER A 19 1.30 -8.47 -10.03
N GLY A 20 2.47 -7.89 -10.29
CA GLY A 20 3.03 -7.85 -11.64
C GLY A 20 2.22 -6.97 -12.58
N GLY A 21 1.52 -5.98 -12.05
CA GLY A 21 0.69 -5.07 -12.85
C GLY A 21 -0.67 -5.63 -13.20
N ARG A 22 -1.08 -6.76 -12.59
CA ARG A 22 -2.39 -7.38 -12.86
C ARG A 22 -3.51 -6.62 -12.16
N VAL A 23 -4.74 -6.82 -12.63
CA VAL A 23 -5.93 -6.22 -12.06
C VAL A 23 -6.97 -7.28 -11.75
N GLY A 24 -7.95 -6.95 -10.91
CA GLY A 24 -9.04 -7.85 -10.58
C GLY A 24 -8.82 -8.61 -9.28
N LYS A 25 -9.56 -9.69 -9.09
CA LYS A 25 -9.58 -10.46 -7.85
C LYS A 25 -8.37 -11.40 -7.78
N ILE A 26 -7.20 -10.84 -7.54
CA ILE A 26 -5.97 -11.61 -7.35
C ILE A 26 -5.83 -11.92 -5.87
N MET A 27 -5.76 -13.21 -5.53
CA MET A 27 -5.61 -13.65 -4.15
C MET A 27 -4.17 -14.10 -3.90
N GLY A 28 -3.53 -13.50 -2.91
CA GLY A 28 -2.16 -13.85 -2.52
C GLY A 28 -2.06 -14.15 -1.03
N ASP A 29 -0.87 -14.51 -0.58
CA ASP A 29 -0.59 -14.78 0.84
C ASP A 29 -1.61 -15.75 1.45
N ASN A 30 -1.81 -16.89 0.77
CA ASN A 30 -2.78 -17.93 1.20
C ASN A 30 -4.20 -17.39 1.33
N GLY A 31 -4.59 -16.49 0.42
CA GLY A 31 -5.94 -15.91 0.41
C GLY A 31 -6.13 -14.73 1.34
N ARG A 32 -5.08 -14.28 2.04
CA ARG A 32 -5.18 -13.17 2.99
C ARG A 32 -4.94 -11.81 2.35
N ALA A 33 -4.42 -11.77 1.12
CA ALA A 33 -4.17 -10.53 0.38
C ALA A 33 -5.04 -10.49 -0.87
N LEU A 34 -5.60 -9.33 -1.17
CA LEU A 34 -6.56 -9.20 -2.27
C LEU A 34 -6.17 -8.08 -3.23
N GLY A 35 -6.25 -8.39 -4.52
CA GLY A 35 -6.28 -7.43 -5.61
C GLY A 35 -4.93 -6.95 -6.10
N PRO A 36 -4.95 -5.92 -6.97
CA PRO A 36 -3.73 -5.43 -7.62
C PRO A 36 -2.62 -5.00 -6.66
N LEU A 37 -2.98 -4.48 -5.49
CA LEU A 37 -2.01 -4.03 -4.48
C LEU A 37 -1.92 -4.95 -3.27
N GLN A 38 -2.57 -6.12 -3.34
CA GLN A 38 -2.50 -7.17 -2.33
C GLN A 38 -2.81 -6.66 -0.92
N ILE A 39 -4.02 -6.14 -0.75
CA ILE A 39 -4.48 -5.53 0.50
C ILE A 39 -4.98 -6.61 1.46
N HIS A 40 -4.45 -6.62 2.69
CA HIS A 40 -4.96 -7.45 3.77
C HIS A 40 -6.19 -6.81 4.40
N LYS A 41 -7.08 -7.62 4.96
CA LYS A 41 -8.34 -7.11 5.51
C LYS A 41 -8.10 -6.12 6.67
N GLU A 42 -7.13 -6.39 7.54
CA GLU A 42 -6.82 -5.49 8.64
C GLU A 42 -6.25 -4.16 8.15
N TYR A 43 -5.46 -4.19 7.08
CA TYR A 43 -4.96 -2.99 6.42
C TYR A 43 -6.13 -2.14 5.92
N TRP A 44 -7.08 -2.79 5.24
CA TRP A 44 -8.29 -2.13 4.73
C TRP A 44 -9.09 -1.49 5.87
N LYS A 45 -9.30 -2.21 6.98
CA LYS A 45 -10.03 -1.70 8.14
C LYS A 45 -9.37 -0.45 8.70
N ASP A 46 -8.05 -0.46 8.83
CA ASP A 46 -7.29 0.70 9.32
C ASP A 46 -7.48 1.91 8.42
N ALA A 47 -7.41 1.71 7.11
CA ALA A 47 -7.53 2.78 6.14
C ALA A 47 -8.91 3.43 6.17
N VAL A 48 -9.98 2.62 6.17
CA VAL A 48 -11.35 3.15 6.16
C VAL A 48 -11.75 3.73 7.52
N ALA A 49 -11.15 3.27 8.60
CA ALA A 49 -11.34 3.88 9.92
C ALA A 49 -10.73 5.28 9.96
N PHE A 50 -9.59 5.46 9.31
CA PHE A 50 -8.92 6.75 9.24
C PHE A 50 -9.65 7.72 8.29
N ASP A 51 -10.07 7.23 7.13
CA ASP A 51 -10.81 8.05 6.15
C ASP A 51 -12.13 7.37 5.81
N LYS A 52 -13.16 7.70 6.57
CA LYS A 52 -14.49 7.10 6.43
C LYS A 52 -15.17 7.47 5.12
N SER A 53 -14.73 8.54 4.45
CA SER A 53 -15.33 8.97 3.18
C SER A 53 -15.07 7.98 2.04
N ILE A 54 -14.07 7.11 2.18
CA ILE A 54 -13.78 6.11 1.15
C ILE A 54 -14.94 5.13 1.00
N GLY A 55 -15.52 4.68 2.11
CA GLY A 55 -16.62 3.72 2.09
C GLY A 55 -16.26 2.40 1.43
N GLY A 56 -17.25 1.73 0.89
CA GLY A 56 -17.07 0.47 0.19
C GLY A 56 -16.87 -0.72 1.12
N SER A 57 -16.39 -1.82 0.53
CA SER A 57 -16.15 -3.06 1.26
C SER A 57 -14.75 -3.58 0.92
N TYR A 58 -14.29 -4.55 1.72
CA TYR A 58 -12.98 -5.16 1.47
C TYR A 58 -12.88 -5.76 0.06
N SER A 59 -13.96 -6.35 -0.45
CA SER A 59 -13.96 -6.94 -1.80
C SER A 59 -13.68 -5.91 -2.89
N ASP A 60 -13.90 -4.63 -2.64
CA ASP A 60 -13.59 -3.57 -3.60
C ASP A 60 -12.09 -3.42 -3.83
N CYS A 61 -11.25 -4.00 -2.97
CA CYS A 61 -9.80 -4.01 -3.17
C CYS A 61 -9.37 -4.81 -4.40
N ALA A 62 -10.29 -5.52 -5.05
CA ALA A 62 -10.04 -6.13 -6.37
C ALA A 62 -9.91 -5.05 -7.46
N ASP A 63 -10.42 -3.86 -7.23
CA ASP A 63 -10.31 -2.74 -8.15
C ASP A 63 -9.07 -1.90 -7.86
N LEU A 64 -8.29 -1.60 -8.90
CA LEU A 64 -7.04 -0.86 -8.74
C LEU A 64 -7.26 0.54 -8.15
N ASN A 65 -8.22 1.27 -8.70
CA ASN A 65 -8.46 2.65 -8.23
C ASN A 65 -8.91 2.68 -6.78
N TYR A 66 -9.77 1.74 -6.37
CA TYR A 66 -10.18 1.62 -4.97
C TYR A 66 -8.98 1.28 -4.08
N SER A 67 -8.14 0.33 -4.50
CA SER A 67 -6.95 -0.06 -3.75
C SER A 67 -5.99 1.12 -3.55
N ILE A 68 -5.83 1.97 -4.57
CA ILE A 68 -4.99 3.16 -4.46
C ILE A 68 -5.51 4.09 -3.36
N LYS A 69 -6.83 4.28 -3.27
CA LYS A 69 -7.42 5.09 -2.19
C LYS A 69 -7.13 4.51 -0.82
N ILE A 70 -7.19 3.19 -0.70
CA ILE A 70 -6.90 2.49 0.56
C ILE A 70 -5.43 2.67 0.95
N VAL A 71 -4.50 2.45 0.03
CA VAL A 71 -3.08 2.62 0.32
C VAL A 71 -2.76 4.07 0.67
N ASN A 72 -3.37 5.01 -0.07
CA ASN A 72 -3.17 6.43 0.20
C ASN A 72 -3.62 6.80 1.62
N ALA A 73 -4.79 6.33 2.03
CA ALA A 73 -5.31 6.60 3.38
C ALA A 73 -4.43 5.97 4.46
N TYR A 74 -4.04 4.71 4.26
CA TYR A 74 -3.20 4.00 5.20
C TYR A 74 -1.86 4.70 5.42
N LEU A 75 -1.19 5.09 4.33
CA LEU A 75 0.11 5.75 4.43
C LEU A 75 0.00 7.19 4.92
N ASN A 76 -1.13 7.87 4.67
CA ASN A 76 -1.38 9.17 5.29
C ASN A 76 -1.54 9.04 6.80
N ARG A 77 -2.12 7.94 7.26
CA ARG A 77 -2.27 7.70 8.70
C ARG A 77 -0.93 7.45 9.39
N TYR A 78 -0.08 6.64 8.77
CA TYR A 78 1.11 6.11 9.44
C TYR A 78 2.45 6.67 8.95
N ALA A 79 2.47 7.32 7.79
CA ALA A 79 3.73 7.76 7.16
C ALA A 79 3.56 9.06 6.39
N LYS A 80 2.76 9.99 6.90
CA LYS A 80 2.43 11.24 6.21
C LYS A 80 3.65 12.05 5.81
N THR A 81 4.64 12.16 6.70
CA THR A 81 5.87 12.90 6.41
C THR A 81 6.65 12.26 5.26
N ALA A 82 6.65 10.93 5.19
CA ALA A 82 7.32 10.23 4.10
C ALA A 82 6.63 10.48 2.74
N ILE A 83 5.31 10.66 2.73
CA ILE A 83 4.60 11.04 1.50
C ILE A 83 5.09 12.42 1.04
N ALA A 84 5.10 13.38 1.95
CA ALA A 84 5.51 14.76 1.64
C ALA A 84 6.95 14.83 1.13
N ASN A 85 7.84 14.02 1.72
CA ASN A 85 9.25 14.01 1.38
C ASN A 85 9.60 13.05 0.25
N LYS A 86 8.63 12.32 -0.27
CA LYS A 86 8.85 11.25 -1.27
C LYS A 86 9.88 10.25 -0.81
N ASP A 87 9.81 9.87 0.46
CA ASP A 87 10.69 8.87 1.05
C ASP A 87 10.12 7.48 0.75
N TYR A 88 10.43 6.99 -0.44
CA TYR A 88 9.86 5.74 -0.95
C TYR A 88 10.24 4.52 -0.12
N GLU A 89 11.41 4.54 0.50
CA GLU A 89 11.83 3.44 1.34
C GLU A 89 10.91 3.28 2.56
N ILE A 90 10.66 4.36 3.27
CA ILE A 90 9.75 4.34 4.42
C ILE A 90 8.35 3.92 3.98
N LEU A 91 7.86 4.49 2.87
CA LEU A 91 6.54 4.16 2.35
C LEU A 91 6.42 2.69 2.00
N ALA A 92 7.41 2.13 1.32
CA ALA A 92 7.39 0.72 0.92
C ALA A 92 7.42 -0.20 2.13
N ARG A 93 8.31 0.08 3.09
CA ARG A 93 8.43 -0.75 4.30
C ARG A 93 7.17 -0.69 5.15
N CYS A 94 6.59 0.50 5.30
CA CYS A 94 5.35 0.69 6.04
C CYS A 94 4.18 -0.03 5.36
N HIS A 95 4.07 0.07 4.05
CA HIS A 95 3.04 -0.64 3.29
C HIS A 95 3.15 -2.16 3.48
N ASN A 96 4.36 -2.69 3.42
CA ASN A 96 4.60 -4.14 3.50
C ASN A 96 4.40 -4.71 4.91
N SER A 97 4.86 -3.98 5.94
CA SER A 97 4.94 -4.52 7.31
C SER A 97 4.20 -3.70 8.36
N GLY A 98 3.62 -2.55 7.99
CA GLY A 98 2.90 -1.71 8.93
C GLY A 98 3.77 -0.67 9.62
N PRO A 99 3.17 0.13 10.52
CA PRO A 99 3.87 1.25 11.16
C PRO A 99 5.01 0.84 12.09
N SER A 100 5.04 -0.42 12.49
CA SER A 100 6.13 -0.93 13.35
C SER A 100 7.28 -1.57 12.56
N TRP A 101 7.36 -1.32 11.26
CA TRP A 101 8.36 -1.94 10.39
C TRP A 101 9.80 -1.74 10.89
N SER A 102 10.10 -0.60 11.52
CA SER A 102 11.46 -0.30 11.96
C SER A 102 11.95 -1.18 13.12
N LYS A 103 11.01 -1.83 13.83
CA LYS A 103 11.37 -2.75 14.91
C LYS A 103 12.01 -4.03 14.38
N ASN A 104 11.75 -4.38 13.12
CA ASN A 104 12.35 -5.53 12.46
C ASN A 104 12.59 -5.18 10.99
N LYS A 105 13.49 -4.23 10.77
CA LYS A 105 13.75 -3.66 9.46
C LYS A 105 14.18 -4.70 8.42
N SER A 106 14.96 -5.68 8.83
CA SER A 106 15.47 -6.71 7.91
C SER A 106 14.34 -7.50 7.23
N LYS A 107 13.18 -7.60 7.88
CA LYS A 107 12.02 -8.32 7.34
C LYS A 107 11.53 -7.69 6.02
N THR A 108 11.74 -6.40 5.83
CA THR A 108 11.26 -5.68 4.64
C THR A 108 12.38 -5.33 3.65
N ASN A 109 13.62 -5.78 3.88
CA ASN A 109 14.74 -5.45 3.01
C ASN A 109 14.53 -5.91 1.57
N GLU A 110 14.10 -7.15 1.37
CA GLU A 110 13.89 -7.72 0.04
C GLU A 110 12.73 -7.03 -0.67
N TYR A 111 11.67 -6.73 0.06
CA TYR A 111 10.53 -5.99 -0.48
C TYR A 111 10.96 -4.60 -0.97
N TRP A 112 11.69 -3.87 -0.14
CA TRP A 112 12.18 -2.54 -0.52
C TRP A 112 13.09 -2.61 -1.76
N LYS A 113 13.97 -3.60 -1.81
CA LYS A 113 14.86 -3.80 -2.96
C LYS A 113 14.04 -3.95 -4.25
N ASN A 114 12.97 -4.73 -4.19
CA ASN A 114 12.10 -4.96 -5.35
C ASN A 114 11.34 -3.71 -5.75
N VAL A 115 10.80 -2.97 -4.79
CA VAL A 115 10.12 -1.69 -5.06
C VAL A 115 11.11 -0.71 -5.72
N LYS A 116 12.30 -0.60 -5.16
CA LYS A 116 13.34 0.31 -5.66
C LYS A 116 13.68 0.04 -7.13
N LYS A 117 13.78 -1.23 -7.51
CA LYS A 117 14.02 -1.61 -8.91
C LYS A 117 12.93 -1.10 -9.85
N ASN A 118 11.70 -1.03 -9.36
CA ASN A 118 10.54 -0.65 -10.17
C ASN A 118 10.25 0.84 -10.14
N LEU A 119 11.03 1.62 -9.41
CA LEU A 119 10.90 3.07 -9.38
C LEU A 119 11.52 3.76 -10.59
N ASN A 120 12.32 3.05 -11.35
CA ASN A 120 13.00 3.62 -12.51
C ASN A 120 12.27 3.33 -13.82
#